data_9fdae5ffb20de54ab2e77228f0d1a771
#
_entry.id   9fdae5ffb20de54ab2e77228f0d1a771
#
_cell.length_a   1.000
_cell.length_b   1.000
_cell.length_c   1.000
_cell.angle_alpha   90.00
_cell.angle_beta   90.00
_cell.angle_gamma   90.00
#
_symmetry.space_group_name_H-M   'P 1'
#
loop_
_entity.id
_entity.type
_entity.pdbx_description
1 polymer ?
#
loop_
_entity_poly.entity_id
_entity_poly.type
_entity_poly.pdbx_seq_one_letter_code
_entity_poly.pdbx_strand_id
1 'polypeptide(L)'
;MSTDTLQRTIDAAWEARDQVSPATKGEVREAVEAAFTGLDSGTYRVAEKVEGRWITNQWLKKAVLLSFRLNDMTTIPGGPGADTPWWDKVPSKFAGWGESEFRAAGFRAVPNCIVRRSAYIAPDVVLMPSFVNVGARVESGTMVDTWVGVGSCAQIGKNCHLSGGVGIGGVLEPLQAGPVIIEDNCFIGARSEVVEGVVVETGSVLSMGVFISASTKIIDRSTGEVFVGRVPAYSVVVPGTLPGKPLPDGSPGPGLYCAVIVKRVDAQTRAKTAINELLRT
;
A
#
# COMPACT_ATOMS: atom_id res chain seq x y z
N MET A 1 -10.52 9.49 -23.92
CA MET A 1 -10.89 8.07 -24.17
C MET A 1 -11.83 7.57 -23.07
N SER A 2 -12.76 6.64 -23.38
CA SER A 2 -13.54 5.97 -22.33
C SER A 2 -12.65 5.00 -21.54
N THR A 3 -13.05 4.61 -20.32
CA THR A 3 -12.30 3.63 -19.51
C THR A 3 -12.12 2.30 -20.24
N ASP A 4 -13.16 1.82 -20.95
CA ASP A 4 -13.10 0.58 -21.72
C ASP A 4 -12.12 0.67 -22.91
N THR A 5 -12.00 1.84 -23.52
CA THR A 5 -11.03 2.06 -24.60
C THR A 5 -9.61 2.09 -24.04
N LEU A 6 -9.39 2.79 -22.92
CA LEU A 6 -8.09 2.80 -22.23
C LEU A 6 -7.65 1.40 -21.83
N GLN A 7 -8.52 0.63 -21.22
CA GLN A 7 -8.24 -0.73 -20.81
C GLN A 7 -7.84 -1.60 -22.00
N ARG A 8 -8.63 -1.60 -23.08
CA ARG A 8 -8.34 -2.38 -24.30
C ARG A 8 -6.99 -2.01 -24.92
N THR A 9 -6.70 -0.71 -25.03
CA THR A 9 -5.42 -0.23 -25.59
C THR A 9 -4.25 -0.68 -24.71
N ILE A 10 -4.37 -0.57 -23.38
CA ILE A 10 -3.33 -0.99 -22.43
C ILE A 10 -3.16 -2.50 -22.44
N ASP A 11 -4.25 -3.28 -22.47
CA ASP A 11 -4.18 -4.74 -22.54
C ASP A 11 -3.49 -5.20 -23.83
N ALA A 12 -3.84 -4.61 -24.98
CA ALA A 12 -3.18 -4.91 -26.25
C ALA A 12 -1.68 -4.54 -26.26
N ALA A 13 -1.34 -3.37 -25.73
CA ALA A 13 0.04 -2.93 -25.59
C ALA A 13 0.85 -3.83 -24.64
N TRP A 14 0.20 -4.38 -23.61
CA TRP A 14 0.84 -5.33 -22.69
C TRP A 14 1.22 -6.65 -23.39
N GLU A 15 0.35 -7.17 -24.23
CA GLU A 15 0.66 -8.38 -25.03
C GLU A 15 1.82 -8.14 -25.99
N ALA A 16 1.96 -6.93 -26.54
CA ALA A 16 3.03 -6.50 -27.41
C ALA A 16 4.16 -5.75 -26.68
N ARG A 17 4.29 -5.89 -25.37
CA ARG A 17 5.17 -5.05 -24.51
C ARG A 17 6.66 -5.05 -24.89
N ASP A 18 7.14 -6.09 -25.57
CA ASP A 18 8.53 -6.13 -26.02
C ASP A 18 8.83 -5.17 -27.18
N GLN A 19 7.77 -4.67 -27.84
CA GLN A 19 7.86 -3.63 -28.86
C GLN A 19 7.69 -2.21 -28.26
N VAL A 20 7.32 -2.10 -26.98
CA VAL A 20 7.14 -0.81 -26.30
C VAL A 20 8.49 -0.30 -25.80
N SER A 21 8.83 0.92 -26.16
CA SER A 21 10.10 1.57 -25.84
C SER A 21 9.91 3.08 -25.64
N PRO A 22 10.94 3.82 -25.22
CA PRO A 22 10.88 5.29 -25.13
C PRO A 22 10.56 5.98 -26.45
N ALA A 23 10.81 5.33 -27.60
CA ALA A 23 10.46 5.85 -28.93
C ALA A 23 8.97 5.67 -29.28
N THR A 24 8.22 4.84 -28.56
CA THR A 24 6.77 4.61 -28.78
C THR A 24 5.99 5.91 -28.58
N LYS A 25 5.16 6.28 -29.57
CA LYS A 25 4.32 7.48 -29.60
C LYS A 25 2.86 7.10 -29.87
N GLY A 26 1.96 8.10 -29.84
CA GLY A 26 0.54 7.95 -30.18
C GLY A 26 -0.24 7.18 -29.12
N GLU A 27 -1.25 6.43 -29.55
CA GLU A 27 -2.34 5.90 -28.75
C GLU A 27 -1.87 5.12 -27.48
N VAL A 28 -0.82 4.29 -27.62
CA VAL A 28 -0.30 3.52 -26.47
C VAL A 28 0.26 4.44 -25.39
N ARG A 29 1.08 5.43 -25.78
CA ARG A 29 1.64 6.40 -24.83
C ARG A 29 0.55 7.24 -24.20
N GLU A 30 -0.40 7.71 -25.00
CA GLU A 30 -1.54 8.52 -24.54
C GLU A 30 -2.42 7.74 -23.55
N ALA A 31 -2.69 6.46 -23.82
CA ALA A 31 -3.47 5.61 -22.93
C ALA A 31 -2.77 5.36 -21.59
N VAL A 32 -1.48 5.07 -21.61
CA VAL A 32 -0.70 4.88 -20.36
C VAL A 32 -0.63 6.19 -19.57
N GLU A 33 -0.41 7.33 -20.23
CA GLU A 33 -0.39 8.63 -19.59
C GLU A 33 -1.74 9.01 -18.98
N ALA A 34 -2.84 8.72 -19.67
CA ALA A 34 -4.19 8.91 -19.15
C ALA A 34 -4.48 8.03 -17.92
N ALA A 35 -4.02 6.77 -17.94
CA ALA A 35 -4.14 5.88 -16.79
C ALA A 35 -3.33 6.40 -15.58
N PHE A 36 -2.10 6.88 -15.80
CA PHE A 36 -1.25 7.49 -14.77
C PHE A 36 -1.90 8.74 -14.17
N THR A 37 -2.43 9.61 -15.01
CA THR A 37 -3.14 10.81 -14.56
C THR A 37 -4.39 10.45 -13.77
N GLY A 38 -5.14 9.44 -14.20
CA GLY A 38 -6.30 8.94 -13.49
C GLY A 38 -5.97 8.31 -12.13
N LEU A 39 -4.86 7.58 -12.03
CA LEU A 39 -4.35 7.07 -10.76
C LEU A 39 -3.90 8.23 -9.85
N ASP A 40 -3.14 9.18 -10.38
CA ASP A 40 -2.58 10.31 -9.64
C ASP A 40 -3.67 11.24 -9.07
N SER A 41 -4.75 11.44 -9.83
CA SER A 41 -5.91 12.24 -9.42
C SER A 41 -6.91 11.50 -8.54
N GLY A 42 -6.78 10.17 -8.41
CA GLY A 42 -7.72 9.33 -7.68
C GLY A 42 -8.97 8.93 -8.46
N THR A 43 -9.09 9.31 -9.74
CA THR A 43 -10.18 8.88 -10.64
C THR A 43 -10.19 7.36 -10.84
N TYR A 44 -9.00 6.76 -10.94
CA TYR A 44 -8.82 5.31 -10.98
C TYR A 44 -8.15 4.81 -9.71
N ARG A 45 -8.39 3.55 -9.40
CA ARG A 45 -7.69 2.86 -8.31
C ARG A 45 -7.37 1.41 -8.68
N VAL A 46 -6.20 0.93 -8.22
CA VAL A 46 -5.73 -0.42 -8.57
C VAL A 46 -6.59 -1.52 -7.98
N ALA A 47 -7.18 -1.31 -6.82
CA ALA A 47 -8.19 -2.23 -6.28
C ALA A 47 -9.35 -1.47 -5.68
N GLU A 48 -10.56 -2.00 -5.87
CA GLU A 48 -11.81 -1.45 -5.37
C GLU A 48 -12.68 -2.53 -4.76
N LYS A 49 -13.54 -2.15 -3.81
CA LYS A 49 -14.42 -3.08 -3.13
C LYS A 49 -15.77 -3.12 -3.83
N VAL A 50 -16.07 -4.23 -4.51
CA VAL A 50 -17.35 -4.47 -5.22
C VAL A 50 -18.06 -5.60 -4.51
N GLU A 51 -19.32 -5.38 -4.09
CA GLU A 51 -20.12 -6.37 -3.37
C GLU A 51 -19.39 -7.05 -2.18
N GLY A 52 -18.61 -6.24 -1.45
CA GLY A 52 -17.86 -6.71 -0.28
C GLY A 52 -16.54 -7.42 -0.59
N ARG A 53 -16.18 -7.59 -1.85
CA ARG A 53 -14.92 -8.25 -2.28
C ARG A 53 -13.98 -7.24 -2.92
N TRP A 54 -12.70 -7.37 -2.66
CA TRP A 54 -11.68 -6.58 -3.32
C TRP A 54 -11.40 -7.13 -4.71
N ILE A 55 -11.56 -6.29 -5.72
CA ILE A 55 -11.30 -6.60 -7.13
C ILE A 55 -10.09 -5.79 -7.58
N THR A 56 -9.14 -6.44 -8.22
CA THR A 56 -7.92 -5.80 -8.74
C THR A 56 -8.10 -5.43 -10.20
N ASN A 57 -7.95 -4.17 -10.51
CA ASN A 57 -7.93 -3.61 -11.86
C ASN A 57 -6.56 -3.85 -12.50
N GLN A 58 -6.34 -5.06 -13.01
CA GLN A 58 -5.04 -5.50 -13.54
C GLN A 58 -4.51 -4.60 -14.66
N TRP A 59 -5.40 -4.03 -15.49
CA TRP A 59 -5.03 -3.13 -16.56
C TRP A 59 -4.27 -1.88 -16.06
N LEU A 60 -4.58 -1.39 -14.85
CA LEU A 60 -3.84 -0.29 -14.23
C LEU A 60 -2.44 -0.71 -13.79
N LYS A 61 -2.24 -1.94 -13.32
CA LYS A 61 -0.91 -2.48 -13.03
C LYS A 61 -0.10 -2.63 -14.32
N LYS A 62 -0.74 -3.11 -15.41
CA LYS A 62 -0.12 -3.14 -16.75
C LYS A 62 0.30 -1.74 -17.21
N ALA A 63 -0.55 -0.73 -17.01
CA ALA A 63 -0.20 0.66 -17.33
C ALA A 63 1.04 1.13 -16.55
N VAL A 64 1.13 0.83 -15.26
CA VAL A 64 2.31 1.15 -14.45
C VAL A 64 3.56 0.46 -15.00
N LEU A 65 3.50 -0.80 -15.33
CA LEU A 65 4.65 -1.54 -15.89
C LEU A 65 5.04 -1.05 -17.28
N LEU A 66 4.06 -0.74 -18.14
CA LEU A 66 4.32 -0.15 -19.46
C LEU A 66 4.97 1.23 -19.36
N SER A 67 4.65 2.02 -18.34
CA SER A 67 5.27 3.33 -18.15
C SER A 67 6.79 3.25 -17.97
N PHE A 68 7.30 2.20 -17.31
CA PHE A 68 8.74 1.99 -17.17
C PHE A 68 9.43 1.66 -18.51
N ARG A 69 8.70 1.09 -19.47
CA ARG A 69 9.21 0.85 -20.83
C ARG A 69 9.11 2.10 -21.70
N LEU A 70 8.05 2.89 -21.53
CA LEU A 70 7.81 4.12 -22.27
C LEU A 70 8.75 5.27 -21.89
N ASN A 71 9.25 5.28 -20.67
CA ASN A 71 10.08 6.38 -20.17
C ASN A 71 11.53 5.96 -20.04
N ASP A 72 12.42 6.88 -20.41
CA ASP A 72 13.84 6.73 -20.18
C ASP A 72 14.23 7.27 -18.80
N MET A 73 15.43 6.94 -18.36
CA MET A 73 16.02 7.50 -17.14
C MET A 73 16.28 8.98 -17.32
N THR A 74 15.91 9.77 -16.33
CA THR A 74 16.15 11.22 -16.31
C THR A 74 16.64 11.67 -14.94
N THR A 75 17.34 12.81 -14.91
CA THR A 75 17.67 13.47 -13.66
C THR A 75 16.41 14.12 -13.06
N ILE A 76 16.16 13.85 -11.79
CA ILE A 76 15.04 14.44 -11.03
C ILE A 76 15.65 15.36 -9.97
N PRO A 77 15.34 16.68 -9.97
CA PRO A 77 15.85 17.61 -8.98
C PRO A 77 15.26 17.36 -7.59
N GLY A 78 15.89 17.88 -6.55
CA GLY A 78 15.38 17.85 -5.17
C GLY A 78 15.88 16.68 -4.33
N GLY A 79 17.02 16.09 -4.68
CA GLY A 79 17.72 15.11 -3.84
C GLY A 79 18.16 15.70 -2.49
N PRO A 80 18.81 14.89 -1.63
CA PRO A 80 19.24 15.30 -0.30
C PRO A 80 20.40 16.32 -0.38
N GLY A 81 20.06 17.55 -0.59
CA GLY A 81 20.99 18.66 -0.83
C GLY A 81 20.57 19.44 -2.10
N ALA A 82 20.81 20.75 -2.09
CA ALA A 82 20.30 21.66 -3.12
C ALA A 82 20.70 21.27 -4.56
N ASP A 83 21.86 20.65 -4.71
CA ASP A 83 22.47 20.33 -6.03
C ASP A 83 22.59 18.82 -6.29
N THR A 84 21.92 17.96 -5.50
CA THR A 84 22.01 16.50 -5.67
C THR A 84 20.76 15.98 -6.38
N PRO A 85 20.85 15.58 -7.69
CA PRO A 85 19.72 14.98 -8.39
C PRO A 85 19.58 13.50 -8.09
N TRP A 86 18.36 12.99 -8.27
CA TRP A 86 18.11 11.56 -8.44
C TRP A 86 18.13 11.16 -9.91
N TRP A 87 18.16 9.85 -10.17
CA TRP A 87 18.15 9.26 -11.50
C TRP A 87 17.07 8.18 -11.57
N ASP A 88 15.93 8.46 -12.21
CA ASP A 88 14.79 7.54 -12.29
C ASP A 88 13.92 7.83 -13.51
N LYS A 89 13.00 6.92 -13.79
CA LYS A 89 11.99 6.99 -14.86
C LYS A 89 10.69 7.68 -14.44
N VAL A 90 10.39 7.73 -13.15
CA VAL A 90 9.12 8.24 -12.60
C VAL A 90 9.38 9.53 -11.83
N PRO A 91 8.81 10.64 -12.27
CA PRO A 91 8.97 11.91 -11.56
C PRO A 91 8.30 11.89 -10.18
N SER A 92 8.67 12.84 -9.34
CA SER A 92 7.92 13.14 -8.12
C SER A 92 6.50 13.60 -8.46
N LYS A 93 5.53 13.21 -7.63
CA LYS A 93 4.17 13.79 -7.67
C LYS A 93 4.21 15.31 -7.51
N PHE A 94 5.17 15.83 -6.77
CA PHE A 94 5.31 17.26 -6.47
C PHE A 94 6.13 18.03 -7.54
N ALA A 95 6.48 17.39 -8.66
CA ALA A 95 7.23 18.06 -9.71
C ALA A 95 6.46 19.28 -10.25
N GLY A 96 7.04 20.46 -10.12
CA GLY A 96 6.43 21.73 -10.54
C GLY A 96 5.34 22.28 -9.63
N TRP A 97 5.09 21.68 -8.46
CA TRP A 97 4.12 22.16 -7.50
C TRP A 97 4.63 23.40 -6.76
N GLY A 98 3.71 24.35 -6.56
CA GLY A 98 3.85 25.49 -5.68
C GLY A 98 2.76 25.49 -4.60
N GLU A 99 2.59 26.62 -3.93
CA GLU A 99 1.62 26.78 -2.85
C GLU A 99 0.18 26.51 -3.30
N SER A 100 -0.18 26.90 -4.53
CA SER A 100 -1.52 26.70 -5.10
C SER A 100 -1.90 25.23 -5.21
N GLU A 101 -0.98 24.39 -5.69
CA GLU A 101 -1.20 22.96 -5.87
C GLU A 101 -1.33 22.24 -4.52
N PHE A 102 -0.49 22.59 -3.54
CA PHE A 102 -0.59 22.02 -2.19
C PHE A 102 -1.88 22.43 -1.48
N ARG A 103 -2.31 23.70 -1.62
CA ARG A 103 -3.59 24.15 -1.07
C ARG A 103 -4.79 23.43 -1.70
N ALA A 104 -4.76 23.25 -3.01
CA ALA A 104 -5.82 22.53 -3.73
C ALA A 104 -5.85 21.04 -3.37
N ALA A 105 -4.69 20.41 -3.17
CA ALA A 105 -4.58 19.01 -2.79
C ALA A 105 -5.01 18.74 -1.34
N GLY A 106 -4.84 19.71 -0.43
CA GLY A 106 -5.38 19.69 0.93
C GLY A 106 -4.71 18.71 1.89
N PHE A 107 -3.52 18.20 1.61
CA PHE A 107 -2.74 17.34 2.51
C PHE A 107 -1.45 18.03 2.99
N ARG A 108 -0.85 17.52 4.05
CA ARG A 108 0.47 17.95 4.53
C ARG A 108 1.57 17.05 4.00
N ALA A 109 2.61 17.67 3.44
CA ALA A 109 3.84 17.02 2.99
C ALA A 109 5.01 17.56 3.81
N VAL A 110 5.47 16.82 4.80
CA VAL A 110 6.62 17.19 5.64
C VAL A 110 7.91 17.06 4.81
N PRO A 111 8.93 17.91 4.98
CA PRO A 111 10.19 17.77 4.26
C PRO A 111 10.73 16.35 4.26
N ASN A 112 11.25 15.90 3.12
CA ASN A 112 11.76 14.54 2.86
C ASN A 112 10.69 13.43 2.75
N CYS A 113 9.39 13.74 2.67
CA CYS A 113 8.45 12.76 2.17
C CYS A 113 8.58 12.67 0.65
N ILE A 114 8.59 11.44 0.14
CA ILE A 114 8.71 11.13 -1.30
C ILE A 114 7.41 10.49 -1.77
N VAL A 115 6.77 11.08 -2.76
CA VAL A 115 5.59 10.52 -3.41
C VAL A 115 5.88 10.41 -4.90
N ARG A 116 5.86 9.21 -5.45
CA ARG A 116 6.04 8.99 -6.89
C ARG A 116 4.75 9.33 -7.62
N ARG A 117 4.86 9.92 -8.82
CA ARG A 117 3.70 10.20 -9.68
C ARG A 117 2.87 8.93 -9.89
N SER A 118 1.57 9.05 -10.00
CA SER A 118 0.52 8.02 -9.98
C SER A 118 0.12 7.51 -8.59
N ALA A 119 0.79 7.89 -7.52
CA ALA A 119 0.25 7.67 -6.18
C ALA A 119 -0.81 8.74 -5.86
N TYR A 120 -1.98 8.31 -5.41
CA TYR A 120 -3.04 9.20 -4.95
C TYR A 120 -2.90 9.47 -3.45
N ILE A 121 -2.93 10.75 -3.09
CA ILE A 121 -2.96 11.22 -1.71
C ILE A 121 -4.21 12.08 -1.54
N ALA A 122 -5.13 11.65 -0.69
CA ALA A 122 -6.37 12.35 -0.43
C ALA A 122 -6.16 13.61 0.44
N PRO A 123 -7.12 14.57 0.45
CA PRO A 123 -7.13 15.65 1.43
C PRO A 123 -7.05 15.14 2.87
N ASP A 124 -6.56 15.98 3.79
CA ASP A 124 -6.40 15.71 5.22
C ASP A 124 -5.42 14.57 5.57
N VAL A 125 -4.67 14.06 4.59
CA VAL A 125 -3.55 13.14 4.84
C VAL A 125 -2.36 13.91 5.41
N VAL A 126 -1.63 13.29 6.33
CA VAL A 126 -0.33 13.79 6.80
C VAL A 126 0.75 12.81 6.37
N LEU A 127 1.69 13.28 5.55
CA LEU A 127 2.89 12.55 5.18
C LEU A 127 4.07 13.08 5.99
N MET A 128 4.55 12.32 6.95
CA MET A 128 5.87 12.53 7.56
C MET A 128 6.96 12.11 6.56
N PRO A 129 8.27 12.27 6.86
CA PRO A 129 9.33 11.72 6.02
C PRO A 129 9.10 10.23 5.74
N SER A 130 8.59 9.92 4.58
CA SER A 130 8.07 8.60 4.20
C SER A 130 8.17 8.40 2.68
N PHE A 131 7.87 7.20 2.20
CA PHE A 131 7.91 6.88 0.79
C PHE A 131 6.57 6.29 0.33
N VAL A 132 5.94 6.89 -0.69
CA VAL A 132 4.71 6.37 -1.31
C VAL A 132 4.99 6.07 -2.78
N ASN A 133 4.85 4.81 -3.15
CA ASN A 133 5.23 4.30 -4.45
C ASN A 133 4.11 4.41 -5.49
N VAL A 134 4.45 4.15 -6.76
CA VAL A 134 3.56 4.23 -7.94
C VAL A 134 2.26 3.44 -7.73
N GLY A 135 1.15 4.00 -8.15
CA GLY A 135 -0.17 3.37 -8.08
C GLY A 135 -0.73 3.15 -6.68
N ALA A 136 0.01 3.51 -5.64
CA ALA A 136 -0.48 3.47 -4.27
C ALA A 136 -1.60 4.50 -4.05
N ARG A 137 -2.45 4.23 -3.08
CA ARG A 137 -3.55 5.12 -2.69
C ARG A 137 -3.59 5.29 -1.19
N VAL A 138 -3.67 6.54 -0.72
CA VAL A 138 -3.81 6.88 0.69
C VAL A 138 -5.03 7.78 0.85
N GLU A 139 -6.02 7.29 1.58
CA GLU A 139 -7.31 7.97 1.78
C GLU A 139 -7.27 8.99 2.93
N SER A 140 -8.29 9.86 2.94
CA SER A 140 -8.38 11.03 3.81
C SER A 140 -8.25 10.72 5.32
N GLY A 141 -7.68 11.66 6.05
CA GLY A 141 -7.50 11.58 7.50
C GLY A 141 -6.40 10.59 7.94
N THR A 142 -5.70 9.97 6.99
CA THR A 142 -4.65 8.99 7.30
C THR A 142 -3.32 9.68 7.61
N MET A 143 -2.64 9.17 8.65
CA MET A 143 -1.27 9.52 8.99
C MET A 143 -0.31 8.47 8.43
N VAL A 144 0.61 8.89 7.60
CA VAL A 144 1.78 8.11 7.15
C VAL A 144 2.99 8.65 7.90
N ASP A 145 3.38 7.95 8.96
CA ASP A 145 4.38 8.44 9.92
C ASP A 145 5.82 8.26 9.40
N THR A 146 6.79 8.65 10.20
CA THR A 146 8.21 8.73 9.83
C THR A 146 8.77 7.37 9.42
N TRP A 147 9.45 7.35 8.27
CA TRP A 147 10.08 6.16 7.66
C TRP A 147 9.11 5.04 7.25
N VAL A 148 7.83 5.35 7.10
CA VAL A 148 6.87 4.42 6.51
C VAL A 148 7.14 4.26 5.02
N GLY A 149 7.10 3.01 4.55
CA GLY A 149 7.06 2.65 3.14
C GLY A 149 5.66 2.19 2.73
N VAL A 150 5.03 2.88 1.77
CA VAL A 150 3.80 2.40 1.11
C VAL A 150 4.17 1.90 -0.27
N GLY A 151 4.13 0.59 -0.44
CA GLY A 151 4.56 -0.09 -1.66
C GLY A 151 3.65 0.14 -2.86
N SER A 152 4.14 -0.24 -4.03
CA SER A 152 3.42 -0.05 -5.30
C SER A 152 2.02 -0.65 -5.26
N CYS A 153 1.03 0.12 -5.68
CA CYS A 153 -0.38 -0.29 -5.76
C CYS A 153 -1.08 -0.55 -4.43
N ALA A 154 -0.42 -0.45 -3.28
CA ALA A 154 -1.04 -0.63 -1.97
C ALA A 154 -2.19 0.36 -1.76
N GLN A 155 -3.25 -0.10 -1.09
CA GLN A 155 -4.46 0.70 -0.86
C GLN A 155 -4.62 0.93 0.65
N ILE A 156 -4.49 2.17 1.08
CA ILE A 156 -4.67 2.58 2.47
C ILE A 156 -5.99 3.32 2.62
N GLY A 157 -6.84 2.85 3.50
CA GLY A 157 -8.16 3.41 3.79
C GLY A 157 -8.10 4.73 4.55
N LYS A 158 -9.29 5.21 4.94
CA LYS A 158 -9.49 6.47 5.66
C LYS A 158 -9.13 6.34 7.13
N ASN A 159 -8.69 7.45 7.72
CA ASN A 159 -8.43 7.55 9.16
C ASN A 159 -7.52 6.45 9.71
N CYS A 160 -6.59 5.98 8.89
CA CYS A 160 -5.58 5.02 9.33
C CYS A 160 -4.39 5.73 9.98
N HIS A 161 -3.67 5.01 10.81
CA HIS A 161 -2.36 5.43 11.30
C HIS A 161 -1.35 4.34 10.99
N LEU A 162 -0.43 4.62 10.09
CA LEU A 162 0.75 3.81 9.83
C LEU A 162 1.88 4.40 10.67
N SER A 163 2.22 3.73 11.77
CA SER A 163 3.22 4.24 12.74
C SER A 163 4.65 4.16 12.21
N GLY A 164 5.58 4.81 12.88
CA GLY A 164 6.96 4.95 12.42
C GLY A 164 7.62 3.65 11.98
N GLY A 165 8.17 3.67 10.76
CA GLY A 165 8.89 2.55 10.17
C GLY A 165 8.04 1.35 9.76
N VAL A 166 6.73 1.52 9.61
CA VAL A 166 5.85 0.49 9.05
C VAL A 166 6.18 0.26 7.57
N GLY A 167 6.26 -1.00 7.16
CA GLY A 167 6.33 -1.41 5.76
C GLY A 167 5.00 -1.98 5.26
N ILE A 168 4.45 -1.33 4.25
CA ILE A 168 3.32 -1.87 3.48
C ILE A 168 3.86 -2.32 2.14
N GLY A 169 3.86 -3.63 1.92
CA GLY A 169 4.41 -4.24 0.72
C GLY A 169 3.66 -3.83 -0.55
N GLY A 170 4.41 -3.69 -1.62
CA GLY A 170 3.87 -3.46 -2.96
C GLY A 170 3.68 -4.77 -3.70
N VAL A 171 2.56 -4.93 -4.38
CA VAL A 171 2.30 -6.07 -5.27
C VAL A 171 2.01 -5.55 -6.67
N LEU A 172 3.05 -5.07 -7.34
CA LEU A 172 2.95 -4.70 -8.74
C LEU A 172 2.97 -5.94 -9.64
N GLU A 173 3.84 -6.88 -9.33
CA GLU A 173 3.94 -8.20 -9.96
C GLU A 173 3.84 -9.30 -8.90
N PRO A 174 3.19 -10.43 -9.24
CA PRO A 174 2.51 -10.73 -10.50
C PRO A 174 1.19 -9.94 -10.65
N LEU A 175 0.76 -9.73 -11.90
CA LEU A 175 -0.41 -8.90 -12.23
C LEU A 175 -1.71 -9.35 -11.54
N GLN A 176 -1.92 -10.68 -11.48
CA GLN A 176 -3.12 -11.28 -10.91
C GLN A 176 -3.19 -11.20 -9.38
N ALA A 177 -2.07 -10.99 -8.69
CA ALA A 177 -2.07 -10.86 -7.25
C ALA A 177 -2.68 -9.51 -6.82
N GLY A 178 -3.56 -9.54 -5.83
CA GLY A 178 -4.12 -8.33 -5.23
C GLY A 178 -3.05 -7.50 -4.52
N PRO A 179 -3.17 -6.18 -4.48
CA PRO A 179 -2.28 -5.36 -3.66
C PRO A 179 -2.57 -5.55 -2.17
N VAL A 180 -1.62 -5.13 -1.33
CA VAL A 180 -1.89 -5.00 0.10
C VAL A 180 -2.98 -3.95 0.32
N ILE A 181 -3.92 -4.28 1.20
CA ILE A 181 -5.06 -3.41 1.53
C ILE A 181 -5.11 -3.21 3.04
N ILE A 182 -5.08 -1.99 3.48
CA ILE A 182 -5.40 -1.57 4.84
C ILE A 182 -6.74 -0.84 4.75
N GLU A 183 -7.80 -1.43 5.29
CA GLU A 183 -9.12 -0.80 5.27
C GLU A 183 -9.22 0.37 6.27
N ASP A 184 -10.37 1.03 6.31
CA ASP A 184 -10.58 2.24 7.10
C ASP A 184 -10.37 2.03 8.61
N ASN A 185 -9.95 3.08 9.30
CA ASN A 185 -9.81 3.16 10.76
C ASN A 185 -8.81 2.16 11.38
N CYS A 186 -7.87 1.65 10.59
CA CYS A 186 -6.83 0.74 11.08
C CYS A 186 -5.68 1.49 11.75
N PHE A 187 -5.07 0.83 12.72
CA PHE A 187 -3.81 1.26 13.32
C PHE A 187 -2.76 0.16 13.10
N ILE A 188 -1.66 0.53 12.45
CA ILE A 188 -0.53 -0.36 12.20
C ILE A 188 0.64 0.11 13.06
N GLY A 189 1.00 -0.71 14.06
CA GLY A 189 2.02 -0.39 15.06
C GLY A 189 3.41 -0.31 14.45
N ALA A 190 4.28 0.48 15.10
CA ALA A 190 5.62 0.77 14.61
C ALA A 190 6.42 -0.50 14.24
N ARG A 191 7.18 -0.42 13.13
CA ARG A 191 8.01 -1.53 12.63
C ARG A 191 7.25 -2.81 12.28
N SER A 192 5.94 -2.72 12.06
CA SER A 192 5.16 -3.83 11.49
C SER A 192 5.29 -3.89 9.99
N GLU A 193 5.17 -5.10 9.43
CA GLU A 193 5.20 -5.35 7.99
C GLU A 193 3.91 -6.07 7.58
N VAL A 194 3.24 -5.55 6.54
CA VAL A 194 2.08 -6.20 5.91
C VAL A 194 2.36 -6.31 4.43
N VAL A 195 2.51 -7.53 3.93
CA VAL A 195 3.02 -7.77 2.57
C VAL A 195 2.17 -8.78 1.80
N GLU A 196 2.51 -9.02 0.53
CA GLU A 196 1.96 -10.11 -0.32
C GLU A 196 0.43 -10.10 -0.45
N GLY A 197 -0.18 -8.92 -0.61
CA GLY A 197 -1.61 -8.80 -0.87
C GLY A 197 -2.53 -9.08 0.33
N VAL A 198 -1.99 -9.09 1.52
CA VAL A 198 -2.78 -9.24 2.76
C VAL A 198 -3.79 -8.09 2.88
N VAL A 199 -4.99 -8.44 3.33
CA VAL A 199 -6.05 -7.48 3.67
C VAL A 199 -6.15 -7.33 5.18
N VAL A 200 -5.94 -6.13 5.69
CA VAL A 200 -6.23 -5.77 7.08
C VAL A 200 -7.58 -5.08 7.10
N GLU A 201 -8.59 -5.78 7.61
CA GLU A 201 -9.97 -5.29 7.56
C GLU A 201 -10.23 -4.17 8.58
N THR A 202 -11.28 -3.41 8.31
CA THR A 202 -11.68 -2.18 9.01
C THR A 202 -11.52 -2.24 10.53
N GLY A 203 -10.96 -1.17 11.09
CA GLY A 203 -10.87 -0.96 12.54
C GLY A 203 -9.86 -1.84 13.27
N SER A 204 -9.08 -2.65 12.54
CA SER A 204 -8.08 -3.53 13.15
C SER A 204 -6.89 -2.75 13.71
N VAL A 205 -6.29 -3.30 14.75
CA VAL A 205 -5.12 -2.76 15.44
C VAL A 205 -4.02 -3.82 15.44
N LEU A 206 -2.92 -3.54 14.78
CA LEU A 206 -1.70 -4.32 14.88
C LEU A 206 -0.78 -3.64 15.89
N SER A 207 -0.27 -4.39 16.87
CA SER A 207 0.75 -3.87 17.77
C SER A 207 2.08 -3.67 17.04
N MET A 208 3.05 -3.04 17.68
CA MET A 208 4.38 -2.92 17.09
C MET A 208 5.00 -4.30 16.81
N GLY A 209 5.78 -4.39 15.71
CA GLY A 209 6.53 -5.60 15.36
C GLY A 209 5.68 -6.79 14.91
N VAL A 210 4.49 -6.55 14.36
CA VAL A 210 3.66 -7.60 13.73
C VAL A 210 4.05 -7.76 12.28
N PHE A 211 4.43 -8.98 11.85
CA PHE A 211 4.84 -9.31 10.49
C PHE A 211 3.81 -10.24 9.85
N ILE A 212 3.13 -9.79 8.79
CA ILE A 212 2.08 -10.55 8.12
C ILE A 212 2.35 -10.64 6.63
N SER A 213 2.56 -11.86 6.15
CA SER A 213 2.59 -12.23 4.74
C SER A 213 1.36 -13.07 4.38
N ALA A 214 1.21 -13.43 3.10
CA ALA A 214 0.12 -14.28 2.63
C ALA A 214 0.06 -15.65 3.33
N SER A 215 1.18 -16.13 3.85
CA SER A 215 1.29 -17.45 4.52
C SER A 215 1.35 -17.36 6.06
N THR A 216 1.49 -16.16 6.62
CA THR A 216 1.55 -16.00 8.07
C THR A 216 0.23 -16.45 8.72
N LYS A 217 0.34 -17.36 9.69
CA LYS A 217 -0.81 -17.79 10.48
C LYS A 217 -1.20 -16.70 11.46
N ILE A 218 -2.47 -16.33 11.44
CA ILE A 218 -3.08 -15.35 12.35
C ILE A 218 -4.09 -16.13 13.19
N ILE A 219 -3.83 -16.28 14.48
CA ILE A 219 -4.58 -17.20 15.34
C ILE A 219 -5.43 -16.41 16.31
N ASP A 220 -6.73 -16.62 16.29
CA ASP A 220 -7.62 -16.11 17.32
C ASP A 220 -7.48 -16.95 18.60
N ARG A 221 -6.88 -16.37 19.65
CA ARG A 221 -6.60 -17.10 20.88
C ARG A 221 -7.85 -17.53 21.65
N SER A 222 -9.00 -16.91 21.38
CA SER A 222 -10.26 -17.23 22.05
C SER A 222 -11.00 -18.43 21.43
N THR A 223 -10.82 -18.64 20.12
CA THR A 223 -11.53 -19.65 19.35
C THR A 223 -10.61 -20.74 18.79
N GLY A 224 -9.31 -20.45 18.67
CA GLY A 224 -8.35 -21.29 17.95
C GLY A 224 -8.45 -21.19 16.41
N GLU A 225 -9.34 -20.34 15.88
CA GLU A 225 -9.49 -20.14 14.44
C GLU A 225 -8.20 -19.57 13.85
N VAL A 226 -7.81 -20.08 12.69
CA VAL A 226 -6.60 -19.66 11.98
C VAL A 226 -6.98 -18.96 10.68
N PHE A 227 -6.51 -17.72 10.54
CA PHE A 227 -6.65 -16.94 9.32
C PHE A 227 -5.29 -16.87 8.60
N VAL A 228 -5.34 -16.75 7.28
CA VAL A 228 -4.20 -16.47 6.40
C VAL A 228 -4.62 -15.46 5.33
N GLY A 229 -3.71 -14.58 4.94
CA GLY A 229 -3.96 -13.57 3.91
C GLY A 229 -4.93 -12.45 4.32
N ARG A 230 -5.54 -12.51 5.50
CA ARG A 230 -6.41 -11.44 6.00
C ARG A 230 -6.42 -11.35 7.53
N VAL A 231 -6.49 -10.14 8.05
CA VAL A 231 -6.80 -9.83 9.44
C VAL A 231 -8.28 -9.46 9.51
N PRO A 232 -9.13 -10.22 10.23
CA PRO A 232 -10.56 -9.90 10.34
C PRO A 232 -10.80 -8.54 11.00
N ALA A 233 -11.89 -7.90 10.62
CA ALA A 233 -12.26 -6.56 11.11
C ALA A 233 -12.26 -6.48 12.64
N TYR A 234 -11.84 -5.32 13.15
CA TYR A 234 -11.80 -4.99 14.58
C TYR A 234 -10.93 -5.93 15.44
N SER A 235 -10.01 -6.65 14.82
CA SER A 235 -9.05 -7.51 15.53
C SER A 235 -7.93 -6.68 16.17
N VAL A 236 -7.55 -7.04 17.40
CA VAL A 236 -6.32 -6.55 18.05
C VAL A 236 -5.30 -7.68 17.97
N VAL A 237 -4.20 -7.43 17.25
CA VAL A 237 -3.22 -8.42 16.84
C VAL A 237 -1.86 -8.10 17.45
N VAL A 238 -1.20 -9.12 18.00
CA VAL A 238 0.15 -9.02 18.57
C VAL A 238 1.06 -10.09 17.97
N PRO A 239 2.40 -9.94 18.07
CA PRO A 239 3.34 -11.01 17.72
C PRO A 239 3.14 -12.25 18.61
N GLY A 240 3.33 -13.42 18.06
CA GLY A 240 3.26 -14.68 18.79
C GLY A 240 4.19 -15.75 18.21
N THR A 241 4.19 -16.91 18.84
CA THR A 241 5.00 -18.06 18.44
C THR A 241 4.16 -19.34 18.53
N LEU A 242 4.21 -20.14 17.49
CA LEU A 242 3.67 -21.50 17.49
C LEU A 242 4.78 -22.48 17.91
N PRO A 243 4.45 -23.52 18.71
CA PRO A 243 5.39 -24.60 18.98
C PRO A 243 5.89 -25.25 17.68
N GLY A 244 7.19 -25.49 17.60
CA GLY A 244 7.78 -26.26 16.50
C GLY A 244 7.40 -27.74 16.57
N LYS A 245 7.49 -28.43 15.44
CA LYS A 245 7.42 -29.87 15.43
C LYS A 245 8.65 -30.46 16.12
N PRO A 246 8.54 -31.60 16.83
CA PRO A 246 9.71 -32.28 17.38
C PRO A 246 10.76 -32.53 16.31
N LEU A 247 12.04 -32.43 16.68
CA LEU A 247 13.16 -32.82 15.84
C LEU A 247 13.20 -34.38 15.69
N PRO A 248 13.97 -34.92 14.73
CA PRO A 248 14.08 -36.37 14.52
C PRO A 248 14.52 -37.15 15.76
N ASP A 249 15.24 -36.53 16.69
CA ASP A 249 15.68 -37.11 17.96
C ASP A 249 14.64 -36.99 19.09
N GLY A 250 13.45 -36.43 18.80
CA GLY A 250 12.38 -36.23 19.76
C GLY A 250 12.50 -34.96 20.61
N SER A 251 13.56 -34.18 20.48
CA SER A 251 13.72 -32.90 21.19
C SER A 251 12.77 -31.84 20.63
N PRO A 252 12.41 -30.80 21.43
CA PRO A 252 11.59 -29.70 20.97
C PRO A 252 12.21 -28.98 19.76
N GLY A 253 11.44 -28.87 18.66
CA GLY A 253 11.87 -28.12 17.49
C GLY A 253 11.70 -26.59 17.70
N PRO A 254 12.31 -25.78 16.84
CA PRO A 254 12.23 -24.31 16.93
C PRO A 254 10.79 -23.84 16.74
N GLY A 255 10.40 -22.86 17.56
CA GLY A 255 9.12 -22.19 17.39
C GLY A 255 9.07 -21.39 16.07
N LEU A 256 7.88 -21.26 15.51
CA LEU A 256 7.65 -20.47 14.31
C LEU A 256 6.84 -19.24 14.65
N TYR A 257 7.19 -18.11 14.02
CA TYR A 257 6.44 -16.87 14.15
C TYR A 257 4.98 -17.08 13.71
N CYS A 258 4.07 -16.45 14.46
CA CYS A 258 2.68 -16.25 14.06
C CYS A 258 2.19 -14.89 14.56
N ALA A 259 1.06 -14.43 14.06
CA ALA A 259 0.33 -13.33 14.65
C ALA A 259 -0.83 -13.87 15.50
N VAL A 260 -1.18 -13.17 16.59
CA VAL A 260 -2.23 -13.63 17.51
C VAL A 260 -3.27 -12.55 17.68
N ILE A 261 -4.52 -12.86 17.37
CA ILE A 261 -5.66 -12.01 17.73
C ILE A 261 -5.92 -12.23 19.21
N VAL A 262 -5.63 -11.22 20.03
CA VAL A 262 -5.78 -11.31 21.49
C VAL A 262 -7.17 -10.91 21.94
N LYS A 263 -7.88 -10.12 21.15
CA LYS A 263 -9.29 -9.76 21.33
C LYS A 263 -9.88 -9.21 20.04
N ARG A 264 -11.18 -9.25 19.93
CA ARG A 264 -11.95 -8.49 18.95
C ARG A 264 -12.78 -7.45 19.67
N VAL A 265 -12.88 -6.27 19.09
CA VAL A 265 -13.68 -5.16 19.63
C VAL A 265 -14.77 -4.81 18.63
N ASP A 266 -15.84 -4.17 19.08
CA ASP A 266 -16.83 -3.59 18.18
C ASP A 266 -16.44 -2.16 17.76
N ALA A 267 -17.18 -1.61 16.81
CA ALA A 267 -16.94 -0.26 16.31
C ALA A 267 -17.06 0.82 17.41
N GLN A 268 -17.97 0.63 18.37
CA GLN A 268 -18.16 1.60 19.46
C GLN A 268 -16.99 1.57 20.44
N THR A 269 -16.52 0.38 20.79
CA THR A 269 -15.34 0.19 21.64
C THR A 269 -14.10 0.74 20.96
N ARG A 270 -13.93 0.47 19.67
CA ARG A 270 -12.80 0.98 18.89
C ARG A 270 -12.76 2.51 18.83
N ALA A 271 -13.91 3.16 18.69
CA ALA A 271 -14.02 4.61 18.65
C ALA A 271 -13.76 5.31 20.00
N LYS A 272 -14.01 4.63 21.12
CA LYS A 272 -13.90 5.20 22.46
C LYS A 272 -12.64 4.83 23.21
N THR A 273 -11.97 3.74 22.82
CA THR A 273 -10.83 3.18 23.55
C THR A 273 -9.52 3.65 22.92
N ALA A 274 -8.63 4.21 23.72
CA ALA A 274 -7.30 4.55 23.27
C ALA A 274 -6.55 3.29 22.80
N ILE A 275 -5.74 3.43 21.72
CA ILE A 275 -5.02 2.28 21.14
C ILE A 275 -4.13 1.58 22.17
N ASN A 276 -3.48 2.35 23.05
CA ASN A 276 -2.64 1.78 24.10
C ASN A 276 -3.43 0.91 25.10
N GLU A 277 -4.71 1.22 25.34
CA GLU A 277 -5.57 0.39 26.18
C GLU A 277 -6.01 -0.88 25.45
N LEU A 278 -6.23 -0.80 24.13
CA LEU A 278 -6.55 -1.97 23.32
C LEU A 278 -5.39 -2.98 23.28
N LEU A 279 -4.15 -2.50 23.34
CA LEU A 279 -2.94 -3.31 23.31
C LEU A 279 -2.54 -3.88 24.68
N ARG A 280 -3.18 -3.44 25.79
CA ARG A 280 -2.99 -4.06 27.10
C ARG A 280 -3.75 -5.38 27.16
N THR A 281 -3.06 -6.46 27.43
CA THR A 281 -3.60 -7.83 27.52
C THR A 281 -3.76 -8.26 28.97
#